data_0cdb706b2c9775f7aec9ddcba3215839
#
_entry.id   0cdb706b2c9775f7aec9ddcba3215839
#
_cell.length_a   1.000
_cell.length_b   1.000
_cell.length_c   1.000
_cell.angle_alpha   90.00
_cell.angle_beta   90.00
_cell.angle_gamma   90.00
#
_symmetry.space_group_name_H-M   'P 1'
#
loop_
_entity.id
_entity.type
_entity.pdbx_description
1 polymer ?
#
loop_
_entity_poly.entity_id
_entity_poly.type
_entity_poly.pdbx_seq_one_letter_code
_entity_poly.pdbx_strand_id
1 'polypeptide(L)'
;MEDEFLVSELYRHYLINLGHEVLASFANGTDAIAFFRENSADLVLMDVKLGNSEDGIDTMKKIHEFRDVPVVYISGNTEDDNLKRALDTELMAFLSKPIEMDDLDNILGSLKDINSSILYAERIQRAIFPQRREIARILPDAIFINRPKHLVNGDFCFIAKNKTRNWITAGIGDCAGHGVPAALLSVMSHEMLRSLARKNLEPQEIIRQLNRNIVRNLARVDRSHKLRDYLDILVFRIEVEVQKITIADIRIPFVRYVAATDELEWHQYEGPRIGGGFFLPGQVALRSFQYKEGDFFFFFTDGVQELQGGAKGSKLKKEGLLQAIRRIINQDQSARDIEFDMFLRKWQGGAVASDDMILLGFSPFNIQKQNNL
;
A
#
# COMPACT_ATOMS: atom_id res chain seq x y z
N MET A 1 15.77 -24.48 6.72
CA MET A 1 15.86 -25.42 5.60
C MET A 1 17.33 -25.69 5.35
N GLU A 2 17.73 -26.94 5.41
CA GLU A 2 19.12 -27.39 5.35
C GLU A 2 19.09 -28.87 5.00
N ASP A 3 19.83 -29.30 4.00
CA ASP A 3 19.86 -30.70 3.53
C ASP A 3 20.76 -31.61 4.39
N GLU A 4 21.75 -31.04 5.08
CA GLU A 4 22.59 -31.78 6.02
C GLU A 4 21.88 -31.92 7.38
N PHE A 5 21.47 -33.14 7.71
CA PHE A 5 20.70 -33.42 8.93
C PHE A 5 21.39 -32.94 10.21
N LEU A 6 22.70 -33.14 10.37
CA LEU A 6 23.42 -32.71 11.56
C LEU A 6 23.48 -31.20 11.70
N VAL A 7 23.63 -30.47 10.59
CA VAL A 7 23.63 -29.01 10.55
C VAL A 7 22.22 -28.47 10.86
N SER A 8 21.20 -29.09 10.30
CA SER A 8 19.79 -28.76 10.58
C SER A 8 19.44 -28.91 12.06
N GLU A 9 19.86 -30.02 12.70
CA GLU A 9 19.64 -30.22 14.15
C GLU A 9 20.45 -29.24 15.02
N LEU A 10 21.64 -28.85 14.58
CA LEU A 10 22.44 -27.83 15.26
C LEU A 10 21.71 -26.47 15.26
N TYR A 11 21.23 -26.01 14.10
CA TYR A 11 20.49 -24.76 13.99
C TYR A 11 19.19 -24.81 14.79
N ARG A 12 18.49 -25.93 14.75
CA ARG A 12 17.30 -26.16 15.57
C ARG A 12 17.61 -26.03 17.08
N HIS A 13 18.70 -26.60 17.52
CA HIS A 13 19.13 -26.49 18.89
C HIS A 13 19.48 -25.03 19.28
N TYR A 14 20.19 -24.30 18.42
CA TYR A 14 20.50 -22.89 18.64
C TYR A 14 19.22 -22.05 18.78
N LEU A 15 18.27 -22.21 17.85
CA LEU A 15 17.01 -21.45 17.88
C LEU A 15 16.19 -21.72 19.15
N ILE A 16 16.09 -22.98 19.58
CA ILE A 16 15.36 -23.35 20.83
C ILE A 16 16.05 -22.74 22.04
N ASN A 17 17.38 -22.76 22.10
CA ASN A 17 18.14 -22.15 23.22
C ASN A 17 17.97 -20.62 23.25
N LEU A 18 17.79 -19.97 22.12
CA LEU A 18 17.48 -18.54 22.01
C LEU A 18 16.00 -18.21 22.28
N GLY A 19 15.18 -19.23 22.61
CA GLY A 19 13.79 -19.05 22.98
C GLY A 19 12.81 -18.99 21.81
N HIS A 20 13.20 -19.44 20.63
CA HIS A 20 12.37 -19.51 19.43
C HIS A 20 11.71 -20.88 19.27
N GLU A 21 10.51 -20.90 18.69
CA GLU A 21 9.82 -22.12 18.30
C GLU A 21 10.22 -22.51 16.87
N VAL A 22 10.69 -23.72 16.68
CA VAL A 22 10.97 -24.29 15.35
C VAL A 22 9.76 -25.10 14.90
N LEU A 23 8.97 -24.51 14.01
CA LEU A 23 7.74 -25.12 13.51
C LEU A 23 7.98 -26.36 12.66
N ALA A 24 9.00 -26.32 11.80
CA ALA A 24 9.37 -27.42 10.92
C ALA A 24 10.82 -27.29 10.42
N SER A 25 11.39 -28.40 9.97
CA SER A 25 12.68 -28.47 9.31
C SER A 25 12.56 -29.30 8.03
N PHE A 26 13.10 -28.81 6.92
CA PHE A 26 13.00 -29.44 5.60
C PHE A 26 14.38 -29.56 4.97
N ALA A 27 14.63 -30.70 4.32
CA ALA A 27 15.85 -30.98 3.58
C ALA A 27 15.76 -30.62 2.08
N ASN A 28 14.54 -30.29 1.60
CA ASN A 28 14.29 -29.95 0.20
C ASN A 28 13.21 -28.87 0.06
N GLY A 29 13.21 -28.18 -1.07
CA GLY A 29 12.30 -27.08 -1.35
C GLY A 29 10.85 -27.51 -1.57
N THR A 30 10.64 -28.71 -2.12
CA THR A 30 9.28 -29.22 -2.43
C THR A 30 8.43 -29.36 -1.17
N ASP A 31 8.99 -29.98 -0.11
CA ASP A 31 8.29 -30.17 1.15
C ASP A 31 8.04 -28.84 1.87
N ALA A 32 8.98 -27.91 1.77
CA ALA A 32 8.80 -26.58 2.32
C ALA A 32 7.68 -25.80 1.61
N ILE A 33 7.64 -25.82 0.29
CA ILE A 33 6.56 -25.18 -0.49
C ILE A 33 5.21 -25.79 -0.07
N ALA A 34 5.13 -27.12 0.10
CA ALA A 34 3.90 -27.78 0.56
C ALA A 34 3.48 -27.31 1.95
N PHE A 35 4.42 -27.20 2.89
CA PHE A 35 4.17 -26.72 4.23
C PHE A 35 3.61 -25.28 4.22
N PHE A 36 4.22 -24.37 3.48
CA PHE A 36 3.81 -22.96 3.44
C PHE A 36 2.48 -22.72 2.73
N ARG A 37 1.93 -23.70 2.00
CA ARG A 37 0.56 -23.61 1.47
C ARG A 37 -0.50 -23.62 2.58
N GLU A 38 -0.25 -24.31 3.67
CA GLU A 38 -1.20 -24.52 4.77
C GLU A 38 -0.79 -23.80 6.07
N ASN A 39 0.50 -23.49 6.21
CA ASN A 39 1.08 -22.91 7.43
C ASN A 39 1.75 -21.55 7.16
N SER A 40 2.12 -20.87 8.24
CA SER A 40 2.93 -19.65 8.22
C SER A 40 4.04 -19.72 9.26
N ALA A 41 5.10 -18.95 9.05
CA ALA A 41 6.17 -18.74 10.01
C ALA A 41 6.55 -17.25 10.03
N ASP A 42 7.17 -16.80 11.11
CA ASP A 42 7.65 -15.42 11.23
C ASP A 42 8.97 -15.20 10.49
N LEU A 43 9.73 -16.28 10.28
CA LEU A 43 11.05 -16.24 9.62
C LEU A 43 11.38 -17.61 9.02
N VAL A 44 12.11 -17.59 7.91
CA VAL A 44 12.73 -18.77 7.30
C VAL A 44 14.25 -18.64 7.39
N LEU A 45 14.92 -19.66 7.92
CA LEU A 45 16.35 -19.87 7.71
C LEU A 45 16.52 -20.79 6.49
N MET A 46 17.19 -20.32 5.44
CA MET A 46 17.28 -20.99 4.16
C MET A 46 18.72 -21.17 3.70
N ASP A 47 19.16 -22.41 3.56
CA ASP A 47 20.39 -22.64 2.82
C ASP A 47 20.20 -22.30 1.34
N VAL A 48 21.15 -21.57 0.77
CA VAL A 48 21.14 -21.24 -0.66
C VAL A 48 21.25 -22.52 -1.51
N LYS A 49 22.02 -23.50 -1.05
CA LYS A 49 22.19 -24.79 -1.75
C LYS A 49 21.50 -25.90 -0.98
N LEU A 50 20.39 -26.40 -1.49
CA LEU A 50 19.66 -27.55 -0.96
C LEU A 50 19.98 -28.79 -1.80
N GLY A 51 20.95 -29.58 -1.37
CA GLY A 51 21.33 -30.81 -2.06
C GLY A 51 21.85 -30.65 -3.50
N ASN A 52 21.66 -31.68 -4.33
CA ASN A 52 22.22 -31.72 -5.68
C ASN A 52 21.40 -31.02 -6.76
N SER A 53 20.21 -30.48 -6.49
CA SER A 53 19.30 -30.00 -7.55
C SER A 53 18.40 -28.84 -7.21
N GLU A 54 18.26 -28.43 -5.96
CA GLU A 54 17.34 -27.34 -5.57
C GLU A 54 18.12 -26.15 -5.04
N ASP A 55 17.71 -24.96 -5.53
CA ASP A 55 18.23 -23.67 -5.10
C ASP A 55 17.25 -23.05 -4.08
N GLY A 56 17.77 -22.74 -2.89
CA GLY A 56 16.96 -22.15 -1.81
C GLY A 56 16.36 -20.80 -2.18
N ILE A 57 17.05 -19.99 -3.00
CA ILE A 57 16.53 -18.71 -3.47
C ILE A 57 15.33 -18.93 -4.40
N ASP A 58 15.42 -19.88 -5.32
CA ASP A 58 14.32 -20.20 -6.23
C ASP A 58 13.14 -20.85 -5.48
N THR A 59 13.43 -21.60 -4.42
CA THR A 59 12.41 -22.12 -3.50
C THR A 59 11.66 -20.99 -2.79
N MET A 60 12.37 -19.99 -2.25
CA MET A 60 11.73 -18.82 -1.62
C MET A 60 10.93 -18.00 -2.61
N LYS A 61 11.39 -17.80 -3.84
CA LYS A 61 10.59 -17.13 -4.88
C LYS A 61 9.23 -17.80 -5.08
N LYS A 62 9.20 -19.14 -5.13
CA LYS A 62 7.94 -19.89 -5.24
C LYS A 62 7.06 -19.76 -4.00
N ILE A 63 7.64 -19.70 -2.79
CA ILE A 63 6.91 -19.48 -1.55
C ILE A 63 6.31 -18.06 -1.56
N HIS A 64 7.07 -17.06 -1.99
CA HIS A 64 6.64 -15.66 -2.05
C HIS A 64 5.52 -15.40 -3.09
N GLU A 65 5.25 -16.30 -4.03
CA GLU A 65 4.07 -16.22 -4.91
C GLU A 65 2.75 -16.29 -4.12
N PHE A 66 2.75 -16.88 -2.92
CA PHE A 66 1.53 -17.09 -2.12
C PHE A 66 1.69 -16.85 -0.61
N ARG A 67 2.91 -16.64 -0.11
CA ARG A 67 3.22 -16.32 1.29
C ARG A 67 4.28 -15.24 1.36
N ASP A 68 3.99 -14.21 2.12
CA ASP A 68 4.93 -13.17 2.48
C ASP A 68 5.60 -13.59 3.80
N VAL A 69 6.86 -14.04 3.75
CA VAL A 69 7.63 -14.48 4.91
C VAL A 69 9.10 -14.05 4.75
N PRO A 70 9.66 -13.34 5.74
CA PRO A 70 11.05 -12.91 5.69
C PRO A 70 12.01 -14.08 5.72
N VAL A 71 13.17 -13.94 5.05
CA VAL A 71 14.16 -14.98 4.92
C VAL A 71 15.56 -14.52 5.33
N VAL A 72 16.25 -15.35 6.07
CA VAL A 72 17.70 -15.28 6.29
C VAL A 72 18.36 -16.39 5.50
N TYR A 73 19.15 -16.01 4.48
CA TYR A 73 19.90 -17.00 3.71
C TYR A 73 21.20 -17.37 4.39
N ILE A 74 21.54 -18.64 4.24
CA ILE A 74 22.77 -19.25 4.77
C ILE A 74 23.54 -19.77 3.57
N SER A 75 24.85 -19.46 3.47
CA SER A 75 25.67 -19.92 2.35
C SER A 75 27.11 -20.19 2.76
N GLY A 76 27.70 -21.23 2.21
CA GLY A 76 29.15 -21.50 2.32
C GLY A 76 30.01 -20.63 1.41
N ASN A 77 29.39 -19.87 0.48
CA ASN A 77 30.09 -19.01 -0.47
C ASN A 77 29.31 -17.72 -0.67
N THR A 78 29.95 -16.58 -0.43
CA THR A 78 29.37 -15.22 -0.56
C THR A 78 29.59 -14.66 -1.97
N GLU A 79 29.24 -15.43 -3.01
CA GLU A 79 29.32 -14.92 -4.39
C GLU A 79 28.31 -13.78 -4.60
N ASP A 80 28.75 -12.68 -5.21
CA ASP A 80 27.95 -11.49 -5.51
C ASP A 80 26.65 -11.79 -6.29
N ASP A 81 26.64 -12.86 -7.10
CA ASP A 81 25.49 -13.25 -7.89
C ASP A 81 24.35 -13.85 -7.04
N ASN A 82 24.67 -14.60 -5.99
CA ASN A 82 23.67 -15.12 -5.06
C ASN A 82 23.04 -13.99 -4.25
N LEU A 83 23.84 -13.03 -3.83
CA LEU A 83 23.34 -11.84 -3.14
C LEU A 83 22.37 -11.02 -4.04
N LYS A 84 22.73 -10.82 -5.31
CA LYS A 84 21.84 -10.11 -6.26
C LYS A 84 20.52 -10.85 -6.48
N ARG A 85 20.55 -12.18 -6.61
CA ARG A 85 19.33 -13.00 -6.77
C ARG A 85 18.45 -13.00 -5.51
N ALA A 86 19.07 -12.97 -4.34
CA ALA A 86 18.39 -12.93 -3.06
C ALA A 86 17.71 -11.55 -2.80
N LEU A 87 18.24 -10.46 -3.36
CA LEU A 87 17.61 -9.13 -3.26
C LEU A 87 16.22 -9.04 -3.92
N ASP A 88 15.89 -9.96 -4.83
CA ASP A 88 14.55 -10.08 -5.43
C ASP A 88 13.55 -10.80 -4.52
N THR A 89 14.00 -11.29 -3.36
CA THR A 89 13.17 -11.91 -2.32
C THR A 89 13.13 -10.99 -1.10
N GLU A 90 12.28 -11.28 -0.14
CA GLU A 90 12.24 -10.52 1.13
C GLU A 90 13.44 -10.87 2.02
N LEU A 91 14.64 -10.62 1.48
CA LEU A 91 15.90 -10.85 2.15
C LEU A 91 16.05 -9.96 3.39
N MET A 92 16.13 -10.58 4.57
CA MET A 92 16.43 -9.89 5.82
C MET A 92 17.94 -9.87 6.12
N ALA A 93 18.62 -10.97 5.88
CA ALA A 93 20.04 -11.08 6.09
C ALA A 93 20.67 -12.25 5.32
N PHE A 94 22.01 -12.22 5.23
CA PHE A 94 22.82 -13.29 4.65
C PHE A 94 23.86 -13.73 5.68
N LEU A 95 23.93 -15.02 5.99
CA LEU A 95 24.89 -15.62 6.91
C LEU A 95 25.87 -16.54 6.16
N SER A 96 27.13 -16.46 6.53
CA SER A 96 28.17 -17.35 5.99
C SER A 96 28.34 -18.59 6.87
N LYS A 97 28.42 -19.78 6.27
CA LYS A 97 28.81 -21.01 7.00
C LYS A 97 30.29 -20.98 7.35
N PRO A 98 30.71 -21.48 8.52
CA PRO A 98 29.89 -22.06 9.59
C PRO A 98 29.19 -20.96 10.39
N ILE A 99 27.96 -21.23 10.82
CA ILE A 99 27.19 -20.32 11.66
C ILE A 99 27.41 -20.67 13.13
N GLU A 100 27.72 -19.68 13.92
CA GLU A 100 27.76 -19.80 15.39
C GLU A 100 26.44 -19.35 16.02
N MET A 101 26.20 -19.75 17.26
CA MET A 101 24.96 -19.36 17.97
C MET A 101 24.86 -17.83 18.12
N ASP A 102 25.99 -17.16 18.34
CA ASP A 102 26.07 -15.71 18.48
C ASP A 102 25.69 -14.98 17.16
N ASP A 103 25.99 -15.56 16.02
CA ASP A 103 25.60 -14.99 14.72
C ASP A 103 24.07 -14.99 14.55
N LEU A 104 23.44 -16.12 14.91
CA LEU A 104 21.97 -16.21 14.91
C LEU A 104 21.34 -15.27 15.93
N ASP A 105 21.86 -15.19 17.16
CA ASP A 105 21.34 -14.29 18.19
C ASP A 105 21.41 -12.84 17.75
N ASN A 106 22.56 -12.41 17.22
CA ASN A 106 22.75 -11.04 16.73
C ASN A 106 21.77 -10.67 15.60
N ILE A 107 21.58 -11.57 14.65
CA ILE A 107 20.65 -11.33 13.54
C ILE A 107 19.21 -11.32 14.04
N LEU A 108 18.79 -12.31 14.82
CA LEU A 108 17.43 -12.40 15.33
C LEU A 108 17.11 -11.23 16.27
N GLY A 109 18.08 -10.81 17.08
CA GLY A 109 17.97 -9.59 17.90
C GLY A 109 17.77 -8.34 17.03
N SER A 110 18.60 -8.15 16.01
CA SER A 110 18.49 -7.02 15.08
C SER A 110 17.14 -7.02 14.32
N LEU A 111 16.66 -8.18 13.89
CA LEU A 111 15.36 -8.31 13.25
C LEU A 111 14.20 -7.94 14.17
N LYS A 112 14.28 -8.35 15.45
CA LYS A 112 13.28 -7.99 16.47
C LYS A 112 13.25 -6.49 16.71
N ASP A 113 14.43 -5.84 16.76
CA ASP A 113 14.53 -4.39 16.94
C ASP A 113 14.00 -3.62 15.73
N ILE A 114 14.31 -4.07 14.51
CA ILE A 114 13.77 -3.50 13.26
C ILE A 114 12.25 -3.64 13.24
N ASN A 115 11.71 -4.83 13.52
CA ASN A 115 10.27 -5.06 13.52
C ASN A 115 9.56 -4.20 14.59
N SER A 116 10.14 -4.09 15.78
CA SER A 116 9.63 -3.20 16.85
C SER A 116 9.61 -1.74 16.41
N SER A 117 10.63 -1.29 15.69
CA SER A 117 10.74 0.06 15.13
C SER A 117 9.69 0.32 14.04
N ILE A 118 9.41 -0.67 13.18
CA ILE A 118 8.37 -0.57 12.15
C ILE A 118 6.97 -0.55 12.79
N LEU A 119 6.71 -1.35 13.82
CA LEU A 119 5.47 -1.31 14.60
C LEU A 119 5.25 0.05 15.27
N TYR A 120 6.33 0.68 15.74
CA TYR A 120 6.25 2.04 16.27
C TYR A 120 5.97 3.07 15.19
N ALA A 121 6.59 2.95 14.02
CA ALA A 121 6.32 3.80 12.85
C ALA A 121 4.86 3.68 12.38
N GLU A 122 4.29 2.47 12.39
CA GLU A 122 2.87 2.22 12.10
C GLU A 122 1.95 2.96 13.07
N ARG A 123 2.25 2.95 14.37
CA ARG A 123 1.49 3.70 15.38
C ARG A 123 1.53 5.20 15.13
N ILE A 124 2.70 5.75 14.74
CA ILE A 124 2.83 7.16 14.37
C ILE A 124 1.98 7.47 13.14
N GLN A 125 2.07 6.65 12.10
CA GLN A 125 1.32 6.81 10.87
C GLN A 125 -0.20 6.78 11.12
N ARG A 126 -0.68 5.84 11.92
CA ARG A 126 -2.09 5.77 12.37
C ARG A 126 -2.56 7.00 13.15
N ALA A 127 -1.67 7.64 13.92
CA ALA A 127 -2.01 8.85 14.65
C ALA A 127 -2.10 10.10 13.74
N ILE A 128 -1.42 10.08 12.60
CA ILE A 128 -1.35 11.20 11.66
C ILE A 128 -2.46 11.11 10.60
N PHE A 129 -2.72 9.92 10.06
CA PHE A 129 -3.68 9.73 8.98
C PHE A 129 -5.13 9.75 9.50
N PRO A 130 -6.06 10.31 8.71
CA PRO A 130 -7.45 10.37 9.11
C PRO A 130 -8.02 8.98 9.30
N GLN A 131 -8.63 8.75 10.44
CA GLN A 131 -9.30 7.51 10.75
C GLN A 131 -10.69 7.48 10.11
N ARG A 132 -11.23 6.28 9.85
CA ARG A 132 -12.55 6.07 9.27
C ARG A 132 -13.65 6.96 9.93
N ARG A 133 -13.62 7.12 11.26
CA ARG A 133 -14.56 7.96 11.99
C ARG A 133 -14.45 9.45 11.65
N GLU A 134 -13.24 9.93 11.39
CA GLU A 134 -13.02 11.32 10.98
C GLU A 134 -13.50 11.55 9.55
N ILE A 135 -13.23 10.61 8.64
CA ILE A 135 -13.71 10.66 7.26
C ILE A 135 -15.25 10.66 7.26
N ALA A 136 -15.90 9.72 7.96
CA ALA A 136 -17.36 9.61 8.04
C ALA A 136 -18.04 10.83 8.66
N ARG A 137 -17.34 11.57 9.54
CA ARG A 137 -17.86 12.84 10.10
C ARG A 137 -17.91 13.96 9.06
N ILE A 138 -17.02 13.95 8.08
CA ILE A 138 -16.91 15.00 7.05
C ILE A 138 -17.61 14.58 5.77
N LEU A 139 -17.51 13.31 5.41
CA LEU A 139 -18.14 12.68 4.26
C LEU A 139 -19.09 11.60 4.77
N PRO A 140 -20.36 11.92 5.01
CA PRO A 140 -21.35 10.94 5.44
C PRO A 140 -21.44 9.80 4.43
N ASP A 141 -21.59 8.58 4.93
CA ASP A 141 -21.74 7.38 4.13
C ASP A 141 -20.52 7.06 3.24
N ALA A 142 -19.34 7.57 3.61
CA ALA A 142 -18.14 7.25 2.90
C ALA A 142 -17.80 5.75 3.02
N ILE A 143 -17.57 5.15 1.88
CA ILE A 143 -16.90 3.87 1.76
C ILE A 143 -15.41 4.16 1.88
N PHE A 144 -14.77 3.69 2.94
CA PHE A 144 -13.33 3.89 3.13
C PHE A 144 -12.64 2.58 3.42
N ILE A 145 -11.81 2.16 2.48
CA ILE A 145 -10.97 0.98 2.58
C ILE A 145 -9.52 1.45 2.57
N ASN A 146 -8.77 1.03 3.56
CA ASN A 146 -7.34 1.26 3.68
C ASN A 146 -6.71 -0.06 4.15
N ARG A 147 -5.96 -0.70 3.26
CA ARG A 147 -5.28 -1.96 3.52
C ARG A 147 -3.83 -1.84 3.06
N PRO A 148 -2.91 -1.65 4.00
CA PRO A 148 -1.50 -1.68 3.67
C PRO A 148 -1.07 -3.10 3.28
N LYS A 149 -0.09 -3.20 2.38
CA LYS A 149 0.59 -4.45 2.04
C LYS A 149 1.43 -4.96 3.22
N HIS A 150 2.13 -4.05 3.87
CA HIS A 150 2.97 -4.31 5.04
C HIS A 150 2.42 -3.62 6.30
N LEU A 151 3.23 -3.53 7.36
CA LEU A 151 2.85 -2.84 8.60
C LEU A 151 2.63 -1.34 8.40
N VAL A 152 3.43 -0.70 7.56
CA VAL A 152 3.34 0.73 7.22
C VAL A 152 2.88 0.90 5.78
N ASN A 153 2.20 2.01 5.49
CA ASN A 153 1.51 2.25 4.25
C ASN A 153 2.18 3.37 3.43
N GLY A 154 2.46 3.12 2.14
CA GLY A 154 2.85 4.14 1.18
C GLY A 154 1.65 4.97 0.70
N ASP A 155 0.48 4.35 0.65
CA ASP A 155 -0.77 5.01 0.31
C ASP A 155 -1.31 5.83 1.48
N PHE A 156 -1.92 6.97 1.17
CA PHE A 156 -2.53 7.81 2.20
C PHE A 156 -3.76 8.56 1.69
N CYS A 157 -4.64 8.90 2.63
CA CYS A 157 -5.76 9.81 2.41
C CYS A 157 -5.57 11.04 3.30
N PHE A 158 -5.96 12.21 2.81
CA PHE A 158 -6.06 13.40 3.63
C PHE A 158 -7.42 14.08 3.45
N ILE A 159 -7.89 14.79 4.48
CA ILE A 159 -9.15 15.52 4.45
C ILE A 159 -9.06 16.77 5.32
N ALA A 160 -9.58 17.89 4.82
CA ALA A 160 -9.64 19.14 5.55
C ALA A 160 -10.94 19.89 5.23
N LYS A 161 -11.68 20.29 6.26
CA LYS A 161 -12.88 21.12 6.14
C LYS A 161 -12.49 22.58 6.38
N ASN A 162 -12.80 23.46 5.43
CA ASN A 162 -12.70 24.90 5.62
C ASN A 162 -14.03 25.42 6.19
N LYS A 163 -14.01 25.80 7.47
CA LYS A 163 -15.23 26.25 8.18
C LYS A 163 -15.76 27.60 7.68
N THR A 164 -14.88 28.47 7.18
CA THR A 164 -15.26 29.84 6.78
C THR A 164 -15.95 29.85 5.42
N ARG A 165 -15.60 28.94 4.52
CA ARG A 165 -16.10 28.89 3.13
C ARG A 165 -16.99 27.68 2.84
N ASN A 166 -17.29 26.90 3.85
CA ASN A 166 -18.12 25.69 3.74
C ASN A 166 -17.71 24.74 2.60
N TRP A 167 -16.40 24.58 2.38
CA TRP A 167 -15.86 23.61 1.44
C TRP A 167 -15.00 22.56 2.10
N ILE A 168 -14.88 21.41 1.44
CA ILE A 168 -14.04 20.29 1.85
C ILE A 168 -12.95 20.09 0.80
N THR A 169 -11.71 20.05 1.22
CA THR A 169 -10.57 19.66 0.37
C THR A 169 -10.02 18.34 0.88
N ALA A 170 -9.94 17.34 0.02
CA ALA A 170 -9.45 16.03 0.38
C ALA A 170 -8.75 15.38 -0.83
N GLY A 171 -8.16 14.21 -0.62
CA GLY A 171 -7.53 13.46 -1.70
C GLY A 171 -6.86 12.20 -1.20
N ILE A 172 -6.32 11.46 -2.15
CA ILE A 172 -5.53 10.24 -1.92
C ILE A 172 -4.21 10.35 -2.65
N GLY A 173 -3.19 9.72 -2.11
CA GLY A 173 -1.85 9.66 -2.71
C GLY A 173 -1.30 8.25 -2.61
N ASP A 174 -0.47 7.89 -3.59
CA ASP A 174 0.22 6.63 -3.73
C ASP A 174 1.71 6.92 -3.89
N CYS A 175 2.52 6.53 -2.92
CA CYS A 175 3.97 6.75 -2.91
C CYS A 175 4.67 5.55 -3.53
N ALA A 176 5.57 5.82 -4.47
CA ALA A 176 6.33 4.79 -5.17
C ALA A 176 7.07 3.84 -4.21
N GLY A 177 6.93 2.55 -4.46
CA GLY A 177 7.49 1.49 -3.64
C GLY A 177 6.64 1.18 -2.40
N HIS A 178 7.18 0.38 -1.50
CA HIS A 178 6.48 -0.07 -0.29
C HIS A 178 7.41 -0.06 0.94
N GLY A 179 6.84 -0.27 2.11
CA GLY A 179 7.59 -0.31 3.36
C GLY A 179 8.01 1.06 3.87
N VAL A 180 9.10 1.13 4.64
CA VAL A 180 9.52 2.32 5.39
C VAL A 180 9.78 3.56 4.51
N PRO A 181 10.48 3.48 3.35
CA PRO A 181 10.71 4.65 2.49
C PRO A 181 9.41 5.27 1.99
N ALA A 182 8.49 4.47 1.45
CA ALA A 182 7.19 4.93 0.98
C ALA A 182 6.35 5.51 2.13
N ALA A 183 6.38 4.88 3.32
CA ALA A 183 5.69 5.36 4.51
C ALA A 183 6.20 6.72 5.00
N LEU A 184 7.50 7.00 4.93
CA LEU A 184 8.05 8.32 5.28
C LEU A 184 7.62 9.38 4.27
N LEU A 185 7.62 9.05 2.97
CA LEU A 185 7.16 9.95 1.93
C LEU A 185 5.66 10.25 2.06
N SER A 186 4.84 9.23 2.41
CA SER A 186 3.40 9.39 2.60
C SER A 186 3.08 10.31 3.79
N VAL A 187 3.75 10.14 4.93
CA VAL A 187 3.59 11.02 6.11
C VAL A 187 3.99 12.46 5.78
N MET A 188 5.14 12.65 5.14
CA MET A 188 5.62 13.97 4.73
C MET A 188 4.63 14.65 3.78
N SER A 189 4.15 13.92 2.78
CA SER A 189 3.21 14.42 1.77
C SER A 189 1.85 14.74 2.39
N HIS A 190 1.34 13.87 3.26
CA HIS A 190 0.09 14.09 4.01
C HIS A 190 0.11 15.39 4.80
N GLU A 191 1.15 15.65 5.60
CA GLU A 191 1.23 16.87 6.41
C GLU A 191 1.37 18.14 5.54
N MET A 192 2.12 18.06 4.44
CA MET A 192 2.18 19.16 3.47
C MET A 192 0.81 19.44 2.86
N LEU A 193 0.10 18.42 2.40
CA LEU A 193 -1.24 18.55 1.83
C LEU A 193 -2.25 19.10 2.83
N ARG A 194 -2.25 18.60 4.05
CA ARG A 194 -3.11 19.08 5.13
C ARG A 194 -2.89 20.57 5.41
N SER A 195 -1.63 21.03 5.36
CA SER A 195 -1.28 22.44 5.49
C SER A 195 -1.76 23.26 4.28
N LEU A 196 -1.57 22.76 3.06
CA LEU A 196 -1.98 23.42 1.83
C LEU A 196 -3.50 23.49 1.66
N ALA A 197 -4.22 22.43 2.04
CA ALA A 197 -5.68 22.35 1.97
C ALA A 197 -6.40 23.38 2.85
N ARG A 198 -5.75 23.89 3.89
CA ARG A 198 -6.27 24.98 4.74
C ARG A 198 -6.15 26.34 4.07
N LYS A 199 -5.30 26.49 3.05
CA LYS A 199 -5.14 27.71 2.28
C LYS A 199 -6.23 27.80 1.22
N ASN A 200 -6.47 29.01 0.73
CA ASN A 200 -7.43 29.24 -0.35
C ASN A 200 -6.80 28.95 -1.73
N LEU A 201 -6.41 27.69 -1.96
CA LEU A 201 -5.75 27.27 -3.19
C LEU A 201 -6.66 26.30 -3.96
N GLU A 202 -6.69 26.45 -5.28
CA GLU A 202 -7.34 25.46 -6.16
C GLU A 202 -6.62 24.10 -6.10
N PRO A 203 -7.34 22.96 -6.29
CA PRO A 203 -6.74 21.62 -6.19
C PRO A 203 -5.47 21.44 -7.02
N GLN A 204 -5.44 21.95 -8.26
CA GLN A 204 -4.25 21.91 -9.11
C GLN A 204 -3.05 22.69 -8.54
N GLU A 205 -3.31 23.82 -7.85
CA GLU A 205 -2.23 24.61 -7.25
C GLU A 205 -1.71 23.94 -5.96
N ILE A 206 -2.57 23.23 -5.23
CA ILE A 206 -2.16 22.37 -4.11
C ILE A 206 -1.15 21.33 -4.61
N ILE A 207 -1.47 20.63 -5.69
CA ILE A 207 -0.58 19.62 -6.31
C ILE A 207 0.75 20.26 -6.75
N ARG A 208 0.71 21.43 -7.41
CA ARG A 208 1.92 22.13 -7.82
C ARG A 208 2.80 22.56 -6.65
N GLN A 209 2.19 23.03 -5.56
CA GLN A 209 2.95 23.41 -4.36
C GLN A 209 3.50 22.20 -3.62
N LEU A 210 2.76 21.10 -3.55
CA LEU A 210 3.26 19.83 -3.03
C LEU A 210 4.52 19.40 -3.80
N ASN A 211 4.45 19.36 -5.13
CA ASN A 211 5.58 18.99 -5.97
C ASN A 211 6.81 19.89 -5.73
N ARG A 212 6.62 21.21 -5.71
CA ARG A 212 7.71 22.15 -5.42
C ARG A 212 8.37 21.88 -4.07
N ASN A 213 7.57 21.57 -3.05
CA ASN A 213 8.09 21.32 -1.71
C ASN A 213 8.85 19.99 -1.65
N ILE A 214 8.33 18.93 -2.25
CA ILE A 214 9.00 17.62 -2.31
C ILE A 214 10.32 17.73 -3.05
N VAL A 215 10.31 18.26 -4.28
CA VAL A 215 11.53 18.44 -5.08
C VAL A 215 12.59 19.25 -4.32
N ARG A 216 12.20 20.36 -3.64
CA ARG A 216 13.13 21.18 -2.87
C ARG A 216 13.69 20.47 -1.64
N ASN A 217 12.88 19.68 -0.96
CA ASN A 217 13.30 18.98 0.26
C ASN A 217 14.24 17.81 -0.07
N LEU A 218 13.87 17.01 -1.06
CA LEU A 218 14.68 15.84 -1.44
C LEU A 218 15.96 16.25 -2.19
N ALA A 219 15.94 17.28 -3.03
CA ALA A 219 17.14 17.78 -3.74
C ALA A 219 18.24 18.34 -2.80
N ARG A 220 17.94 18.55 -1.51
CA ARG A 220 18.94 18.97 -0.51
C ARG A 220 19.81 17.82 -0.03
N VAL A 221 19.33 16.59 -0.13
CA VAL A 221 19.99 15.41 0.44
C VAL A 221 20.94 14.78 -0.56
N ASP A 222 20.60 14.75 -1.82
CA ASP A 222 21.47 14.18 -2.86
C ASP A 222 21.30 14.87 -4.22
N ARG A 223 22.41 15.43 -4.72
CA ARG A 223 22.47 16.06 -6.06
C ARG A 223 22.79 15.06 -7.18
N SER A 224 23.20 13.85 -6.85
CA SER A 224 23.75 12.87 -7.80
C SER A 224 22.77 11.77 -8.18
N HIS A 225 21.75 11.49 -7.37
CA HIS A 225 20.82 10.41 -7.63
C HIS A 225 19.52 10.92 -8.25
N LYS A 226 19.12 10.32 -9.36
CA LYS A 226 17.76 10.43 -9.89
C LYS A 226 16.84 9.87 -8.79
N LEU A 227 16.18 10.79 -8.08
CA LEU A 227 15.21 10.46 -7.05
C LEU A 227 14.21 9.47 -7.67
N ARG A 228 14.16 8.26 -7.13
CA ARG A 228 13.12 7.27 -7.43
C ARG A 228 11.89 7.51 -6.55
N ASP A 229 11.99 8.49 -5.64
CA ASP A 229 10.95 8.83 -4.70
C ASP A 229 9.95 9.77 -5.38
N TYR A 230 8.88 9.20 -5.86
CA TYR A 230 7.78 9.91 -6.49
C TYR A 230 6.45 9.45 -5.93
N LEU A 231 5.42 10.22 -6.15
CA LEU A 231 4.07 9.83 -5.82
C LEU A 231 3.08 10.22 -6.92
N ASP A 232 2.05 9.44 -7.02
CA ASP A 232 0.84 9.71 -7.78
C ASP A 232 -0.19 10.34 -6.83
N ILE A 233 -1.02 11.28 -7.29
CA ILE A 233 -1.86 12.08 -6.39
C ILE A 233 -3.18 12.49 -7.05
N LEU A 234 -4.23 12.47 -6.27
CA LEU A 234 -5.51 13.09 -6.60
C LEU A 234 -5.97 13.97 -5.45
N VAL A 235 -6.31 15.21 -5.77
CA VAL A 235 -6.86 16.21 -4.84
C VAL A 235 -8.20 16.69 -5.35
N PHE A 236 -9.21 16.71 -4.50
CA PHE A 236 -10.51 17.27 -4.85
C PHE A 236 -10.99 18.30 -3.84
N ARG A 237 -11.85 19.21 -4.32
CA ARG A 237 -12.59 20.16 -3.50
C ARG A 237 -14.07 20.00 -3.76
N ILE A 238 -14.86 19.95 -2.68
CA ILE A 238 -16.31 19.98 -2.71
C ILE A 238 -16.76 21.35 -2.23
N GLU A 239 -17.47 22.07 -3.08
CA GLU A 239 -18.13 23.33 -2.80
C GLU A 239 -19.62 23.04 -2.59
N VAL A 240 -20.02 22.88 -1.33
CA VAL A 240 -21.33 22.32 -0.95
C VAL A 240 -22.48 23.20 -1.40
N GLU A 241 -22.34 24.52 -1.29
CA GLU A 241 -23.41 25.50 -1.60
C GLU A 241 -23.75 25.54 -3.10
N VAL A 242 -22.76 25.37 -3.96
CA VAL A 242 -22.93 25.38 -5.42
C VAL A 242 -22.98 23.99 -6.04
N GLN A 243 -23.01 22.95 -5.21
CA GLN A 243 -23.08 21.55 -5.62
C GLN A 243 -22.02 21.15 -6.65
N LYS A 244 -20.79 21.59 -6.44
CA LYS A 244 -19.70 21.39 -7.37
C LYS A 244 -18.55 20.63 -6.71
N ILE A 245 -17.99 19.67 -7.43
CA ILE A 245 -16.73 19.03 -7.09
C ILE A 245 -15.69 19.36 -8.17
N THR A 246 -14.54 19.83 -7.74
CA THR A 246 -13.39 20.11 -8.62
C THR A 246 -12.27 19.13 -8.27
N ILE A 247 -11.77 18.39 -9.25
CA ILE A 247 -10.79 17.31 -9.09
C ILE A 247 -9.55 17.66 -9.91
N ALA A 248 -8.40 17.61 -9.26
CA ALA A 248 -7.09 17.65 -9.89
C ALA A 248 -6.39 16.32 -9.65
N ASP A 249 -5.87 15.70 -10.71
CA ASP A 249 -5.25 14.39 -10.63
C ASP A 249 -3.97 14.28 -11.43
N ILE A 250 -3.08 13.44 -10.93
CA ILE A 250 -1.91 12.92 -11.62
C ILE A 250 -1.89 11.41 -11.38
N ARG A 251 -2.15 10.64 -12.43
CA ARG A 251 -2.07 9.17 -12.52
C ARG A 251 -3.00 8.37 -11.62
N ILE A 252 -3.67 8.97 -10.65
CA ILE A 252 -4.69 8.30 -9.84
C ILE A 252 -6.03 8.35 -10.58
N PRO A 253 -6.61 7.20 -10.97
CA PRO A 253 -7.92 7.14 -11.61
C PRO A 253 -9.05 7.39 -10.60
N PHE A 254 -10.22 7.78 -11.14
CA PHE A 254 -11.45 7.81 -10.38
C PHE A 254 -12.65 7.43 -11.22
N VAL A 255 -13.72 7.03 -10.57
CA VAL A 255 -15.00 6.72 -11.18
C VAL A 255 -16.07 7.67 -10.66
N ARG A 256 -16.84 8.26 -11.57
CA ARG A 256 -18.09 8.94 -11.25
C ARG A 256 -19.26 8.05 -11.62
N TYR A 257 -20.19 7.85 -10.73
CA TYR A 257 -21.51 7.32 -11.03
C TYR A 257 -22.49 8.48 -11.18
N VAL A 258 -23.17 8.52 -12.33
CA VAL A 258 -24.19 9.52 -12.67
C VAL A 258 -25.56 8.89 -12.48
N ALA A 259 -26.25 9.22 -11.40
CA ALA A 259 -27.51 8.58 -11.04
C ALA A 259 -28.62 8.81 -12.08
N ALA A 260 -28.62 9.96 -12.77
CA ALA A 260 -29.63 10.31 -13.75
C ALA A 260 -29.61 9.45 -15.01
N THR A 261 -28.44 8.90 -15.39
CA THR A 261 -28.24 8.07 -16.59
C THR A 261 -27.88 6.63 -16.25
N ASP A 262 -27.68 6.30 -14.98
CA ASP A 262 -27.14 5.02 -14.48
C ASP A 262 -25.77 4.66 -15.12
N GLU A 263 -24.93 5.65 -15.36
CA GLU A 263 -23.65 5.47 -16.03
C GLU A 263 -22.47 5.57 -15.04
N LEU A 264 -21.44 4.76 -15.31
CA LEU A 264 -20.14 4.83 -14.65
C LEU A 264 -19.12 5.45 -15.61
N GLU A 265 -18.67 6.66 -15.28
CA GLU A 265 -17.66 7.39 -16.03
C GLU A 265 -16.28 7.12 -15.41
N TRP A 266 -15.37 6.53 -16.19
CA TRP A 266 -13.98 6.34 -15.81
C TRP A 266 -13.12 7.52 -16.24
N HIS A 267 -12.38 8.10 -15.30
CA HIS A 267 -11.47 9.20 -15.54
C HIS A 267 -10.05 8.81 -15.11
N GLN A 268 -9.08 9.09 -15.95
CA GLN A 268 -7.66 8.88 -15.69
C GLN A 268 -6.85 9.89 -16.50
N TYR A 269 -5.75 10.34 -15.93
CA TYR A 269 -4.80 11.24 -16.59
C TYR A 269 -3.37 10.75 -16.37
N GLU A 270 -2.63 10.56 -17.46
CA GLU A 270 -1.23 10.18 -17.46
C GLU A 270 -0.35 11.44 -17.46
N GLY A 271 -0.02 11.95 -16.29
CA GLY A 271 0.84 13.11 -16.09
C GLY A 271 2.22 12.76 -15.54
N PRO A 272 3.11 13.75 -15.39
CA PRO A 272 4.40 13.55 -14.71
C PRO A 272 4.17 13.32 -13.22
N ARG A 273 4.94 12.38 -12.66
CA ARG A 273 4.85 12.06 -11.23
C ARG A 273 5.39 13.18 -10.35
N ILE A 274 4.81 13.33 -9.17
CA ILE A 274 5.30 14.25 -8.14
C ILE A 274 6.68 13.79 -7.65
N GLY A 275 7.62 14.73 -7.50
CA GLY A 275 9.00 14.43 -7.11
C GLY A 275 9.97 14.23 -8.29
N GLY A 276 9.47 13.91 -9.49
CA GLY A 276 10.29 13.68 -10.67
C GLY A 276 10.86 14.94 -11.35
N GLY A 277 10.56 16.13 -10.83
CA GLY A 277 10.98 17.41 -11.36
C GLY A 277 9.94 18.51 -11.23
N PHE A 278 10.17 19.68 -11.80
CA PHE A 278 9.20 20.78 -11.78
C PHE A 278 8.15 20.60 -12.88
N PHE A 279 6.90 20.89 -12.55
CA PHE A 279 5.81 20.84 -13.50
C PHE A 279 5.81 22.03 -14.44
N LEU A 280 5.54 21.77 -15.72
CA LEU A 280 5.17 22.79 -16.69
C LEU A 280 3.68 23.14 -16.55
N PRO A 281 3.24 24.31 -17.05
CA PRO A 281 1.83 24.65 -17.13
C PRO A 281 1.03 23.56 -17.89
N GLY A 282 -0.15 23.20 -17.40
CA GLY A 282 -1.01 22.21 -18.04
C GLY A 282 -0.74 20.74 -17.70
N GLN A 283 0.32 20.43 -16.94
CA GLN A 283 0.69 19.05 -16.59
C GLN A 283 -0.10 18.47 -15.39
N VAL A 284 -1.09 19.16 -14.89
CA VAL A 284 -2.03 18.66 -13.88
C VAL A 284 -3.41 18.72 -14.49
N ALA A 285 -4.08 17.59 -14.60
CA ALA A 285 -5.47 17.57 -15.07
C ALA A 285 -6.38 18.29 -14.08
N LEU A 286 -7.38 19.00 -14.58
CA LEU A 286 -8.39 19.66 -13.78
C LEU A 286 -9.76 19.40 -14.39
N ARG A 287 -10.67 18.84 -13.60
CA ARG A 287 -12.05 18.57 -14.00
C ARG A 287 -13.01 19.11 -12.96
N SER A 288 -14.14 19.64 -13.41
CA SER A 288 -15.19 20.12 -12.51
C SER A 288 -16.53 19.50 -12.92
N PHE A 289 -17.26 19.03 -11.93
CA PHE A 289 -18.56 18.40 -12.11
C PHE A 289 -19.58 19.08 -11.21
N GLN A 290 -20.75 19.38 -11.77
CA GLN A 290 -21.95 19.60 -10.96
C GLN A 290 -22.45 18.22 -10.53
N TYR A 291 -22.79 18.07 -9.26
CA TYR A 291 -23.33 16.82 -8.75
C TYR A 291 -24.79 16.99 -8.33
N LYS A 292 -25.53 15.89 -8.42
CA LYS A 292 -26.93 15.81 -8.02
C LYS A 292 -27.14 14.71 -6.98
N GLU A 293 -28.34 14.64 -6.45
CA GLU A 293 -28.73 13.55 -5.56
C GLU A 293 -28.55 12.20 -6.25
N GLY A 294 -27.91 11.26 -5.55
CA GLY A 294 -27.59 9.93 -6.06
C GLY A 294 -26.25 9.81 -6.80
N ASP A 295 -25.64 10.93 -7.24
CA ASP A 295 -24.29 10.88 -7.82
C ASP A 295 -23.28 10.41 -6.78
N PHE A 296 -22.29 9.61 -7.22
CA PHE A 296 -21.28 9.05 -6.36
C PHE A 296 -19.89 9.15 -7.00
N PHE A 297 -18.83 9.35 -6.22
CA PHE A 297 -17.45 9.39 -6.67
C PHE A 297 -16.65 8.34 -5.94
N PHE A 298 -15.79 7.61 -6.68
CA PHE A 298 -14.88 6.61 -6.16
C PHE A 298 -13.46 6.97 -6.58
N PHE A 299 -12.60 7.18 -5.62
CA PHE A 299 -11.17 7.44 -5.75
C PHE A 299 -10.40 6.23 -5.21
N PHE A 300 -9.38 5.77 -5.91
CA PHE A 300 -8.65 4.57 -5.50
C PHE A 300 -7.23 4.57 -6.06
N THR A 301 -6.32 3.94 -5.31
CA THR A 301 -4.95 3.67 -5.74
C THR A 301 -4.89 2.43 -6.62
N ASP A 302 -3.78 2.21 -7.31
CA ASP A 302 -3.64 1.11 -8.27
C ASP A 302 -3.72 -0.28 -7.61
N GLY A 303 -3.32 -0.41 -6.32
CA GLY A 303 -3.46 -1.65 -5.55
C GLY A 303 -4.89 -2.23 -5.54
N VAL A 304 -5.93 -1.38 -5.70
CA VAL A 304 -7.31 -1.88 -5.84
C VAL A 304 -7.51 -2.63 -7.15
N GLN A 305 -6.97 -2.11 -8.27
CA GLN A 305 -7.07 -2.75 -9.59
C GLN A 305 -6.13 -3.95 -9.72
N GLU A 306 -4.99 -3.87 -9.05
CA GLU A 306 -3.96 -4.89 -9.05
C GLU A 306 -4.24 -6.05 -8.09
N LEU A 307 -5.30 -5.95 -7.28
CA LEU A 307 -5.71 -6.98 -6.33
C LEU A 307 -5.87 -8.33 -7.04
N GLN A 308 -4.98 -9.27 -6.71
CA GLN A 308 -5.00 -10.62 -7.25
C GLN A 308 -6.07 -11.46 -6.57
N GLY A 309 -6.69 -12.37 -7.34
CA GLY A 309 -7.70 -13.28 -6.80
C GLY A 309 -8.64 -13.82 -7.84
N GLY A 310 -9.88 -14.11 -7.42
CA GLY A 310 -10.89 -14.78 -8.24
C GLY A 310 -10.51 -16.23 -8.59
N ALA A 311 -11.37 -16.91 -9.35
CA ALA A 311 -11.21 -18.34 -9.65
C ALA A 311 -9.94 -18.67 -10.46
N LYS A 312 -9.32 -17.68 -11.11
CA LYS A 312 -8.15 -17.85 -11.99
C LYS A 312 -6.90 -17.15 -11.46
N GLY A 313 -6.90 -16.63 -10.24
CA GLY A 313 -5.77 -15.85 -9.69
C GLY A 313 -5.45 -14.57 -10.52
N SER A 314 -6.43 -13.98 -11.17
CA SER A 314 -6.24 -12.80 -12.04
C SER A 314 -6.35 -11.50 -11.24
N LYS A 315 -5.76 -10.41 -11.76
CA LYS A 315 -5.99 -9.07 -11.20
C LYS A 315 -7.45 -8.64 -11.38
N LEU A 316 -8.00 -7.89 -10.42
CA LEU A 316 -9.37 -7.36 -10.47
C LEU A 316 -9.59 -6.47 -11.70
N LYS A 317 -8.61 -5.64 -12.02
CA LYS A 317 -8.62 -4.70 -13.14
C LYS A 317 -9.81 -3.74 -13.13
N LYS A 318 -9.88 -2.88 -14.15
CA LYS A 318 -10.95 -1.91 -14.34
C LYS A 318 -12.34 -2.55 -14.40
N GLU A 319 -12.48 -3.62 -15.17
CA GLU A 319 -13.76 -4.27 -15.42
C GLU A 319 -14.36 -4.86 -14.14
N GLY A 320 -13.54 -5.55 -13.35
CA GLY A 320 -13.96 -6.13 -12.07
C GLY A 320 -14.32 -5.05 -11.05
N LEU A 321 -13.55 -3.96 -11.01
CA LEU A 321 -13.84 -2.83 -10.13
C LEU A 321 -15.16 -2.13 -10.51
N LEU A 322 -15.42 -1.87 -11.79
CA LEU A 322 -16.67 -1.26 -12.24
C LEU A 322 -17.89 -2.16 -11.94
N GLN A 323 -17.75 -3.49 -12.05
CA GLN A 323 -18.81 -4.44 -11.65
C GLN A 323 -19.04 -4.38 -10.13
N ALA A 324 -17.98 -4.31 -9.33
CA ALA A 324 -18.09 -4.17 -7.88
C ALA A 324 -18.80 -2.86 -7.49
N ILE A 325 -18.40 -1.74 -8.07
CA ILE A 325 -19.00 -0.43 -7.84
C ILE A 325 -20.49 -0.46 -8.18
N ARG A 326 -20.87 -1.00 -9.34
CA ARG A 326 -22.28 -1.08 -9.77
C ARG A 326 -23.12 -1.93 -8.81
N ARG A 327 -22.57 -3.02 -8.30
CA ARG A 327 -23.23 -3.85 -7.30
C ARG A 327 -23.44 -3.09 -5.98
N ILE A 328 -22.42 -2.36 -5.52
CA ILE A 328 -22.44 -1.69 -4.21
C ILE A 328 -23.34 -0.46 -4.20
N ILE A 329 -23.40 0.31 -5.28
CA ILE A 329 -24.29 1.47 -5.39
C ILE A 329 -25.76 1.09 -5.15
N ASN A 330 -26.17 -0.11 -5.58
CA ASN A 330 -27.52 -0.62 -5.44
C ASN A 330 -27.82 -1.24 -4.07
N GLN A 331 -26.86 -1.27 -3.14
CA GLN A 331 -27.08 -1.73 -1.76
C GLN A 331 -27.56 -0.60 -0.86
N ASP A 332 -28.10 -0.99 0.31
CA ASP A 332 -28.43 -0.03 1.35
C ASP A 332 -27.19 0.76 1.77
N GLN A 333 -27.38 2.06 1.92
CA GLN A 333 -26.31 3.02 2.22
C GLN A 333 -25.46 2.59 3.43
N SER A 334 -26.07 2.09 4.49
CA SER A 334 -25.40 1.63 5.72
C SER A 334 -24.56 0.35 5.55
N ALA A 335 -24.82 -0.43 4.49
CA ALA A 335 -24.16 -1.70 4.21
C ALA A 335 -23.01 -1.57 3.19
N ARG A 336 -23.00 -0.51 2.38
CA ARG A 336 -22.09 -0.36 1.23
C ARG A 336 -20.63 -0.57 1.54
N ASP A 337 -20.19 -0.02 2.62
CA ASP A 337 -18.81 -0.05 3.05
C ASP A 337 -18.38 -1.48 3.47
N ILE A 338 -19.21 -2.16 4.25
CA ILE A 338 -18.97 -3.55 4.66
C ILE A 338 -19.03 -4.48 3.45
N GLU A 339 -20.03 -4.32 2.60
CA GLU A 339 -20.22 -5.14 1.40
C GLU A 339 -19.06 -4.97 0.39
N PHE A 340 -18.54 -3.76 0.24
CA PHE A 340 -17.38 -3.52 -0.63
C PHE A 340 -16.12 -4.19 -0.06
N ASP A 341 -15.87 -4.05 1.23
CA ASP A 341 -14.76 -4.72 1.89
C ASP A 341 -14.87 -6.25 1.80
N MET A 342 -16.06 -6.80 2.02
CA MET A 342 -16.33 -8.24 1.86
C MET A 342 -16.11 -8.71 0.42
N PHE A 343 -16.53 -7.92 -0.57
CA PHE A 343 -16.29 -8.25 -1.98
C PHE A 343 -14.79 -8.35 -2.28
N LEU A 344 -14.00 -7.36 -1.86
CA LEU A 344 -12.54 -7.38 -2.09
C LEU A 344 -11.86 -8.54 -1.37
N ARG A 345 -12.26 -8.85 -0.12
CA ARG A 345 -11.74 -10.02 0.62
C ARG A 345 -12.09 -11.34 -0.10
N LYS A 346 -13.31 -11.46 -0.55
CA LYS A 346 -13.77 -12.66 -1.28
C LYS A 346 -13.03 -12.80 -2.62
N TRP A 347 -12.79 -11.68 -3.31
CA TRP A 347 -12.00 -11.70 -4.54
C TRP A 347 -10.58 -12.15 -4.25
N GLN A 348 -9.91 -11.55 -3.29
CA GLN A 348 -8.53 -11.86 -2.91
C GLN A 348 -8.37 -13.32 -2.46
N GLY A 349 -9.31 -13.85 -1.69
CA GLY A 349 -9.20 -15.21 -1.15
C GLY A 349 -7.95 -15.39 -0.30
N GLY A 350 -7.08 -16.30 -0.70
CA GLY A 350 -5.78 -16.56 -0.05
C GLY A 350 -4.59 -15.90 -0.73
N ALA A 351 -4.78 -15.03 -1.75
CA ALA A 351 -3.69 -14.38 -2.44
C ALA A 351 -3.04 -13.30 -1.57
N VAL A 352 -1.72 -13.16 -1.67
CA VAL A 352 -0.96 -12.07 -1.00
C VAL A 352 -1.29 -10.73 -1.66
N ALA A 353 -1.37 -9.68 -0.86
CA ALA A 353 -1.54 -8.33 -1.37
C ALA A 353 -0.32 -7.93 -2.21
N SER A 354 -0.54 -7.50 -3.45
CA SER A 354 0.52 -7.06 -4.35
C SER A 354 1.03 -5.67 -4.02
N ASP A 355 0.16 -4.80 -3.50
CA ASP A 355 0.46 -3.42 -3.16
C ASP A 355 -0.42 -2.89 -2.03
N ASP A 356 -0.09 -1.69 -1.53
CA ASP A 356 -0.95 -0.91 -0.65
C ASP A 356 -2.27 -0.58 -1.35
N MET A 357 -3.35 -0.41 -0.61
CA MET A 357 -4.68 -0.20 -1.19
C MET A 357 -5.47 0.85 -0.42
N ILE A 358 -5.87 1.91 -1.13
CA ILE A 358 -6.88 2.87 -0.65
C ILE A 358 -8.04 2.95 -1.63
N LEU A 359 -9.25 2.93 -1.09
CA LEU A 359 -10.47 3.30 -1.81
C LEU A 359 -11.32 4.22 -0.93
N LEU A 360 -11.69 5.37 -1.50
CA LEU A 360 -12.60 6.35 -0.91
C LEU A 360 -13.78 6.57 -1.86
N GLY A 361 -14.96 6.14 -1.46
CA GLY A 361 -16.21 6.38 -2.22
C GLY A 361 -17.19 7.19 -1.38
N PHE A 362 -17.89 8.16 -1.98
CA PHE A 362 -18.92 8.95 -1.27
C PHE A 362 -19.86 9.66 -2.25
N SER A 363 -21.06 10.01 -1.75
CA SER A 363 -21.97 10.95 -2.41
C SER A 363 -21.78 12.36 -1.85
N PRO A 364 -21.33 13.34 -2.65
CA PRO A 364 -21.16 14.70 -2.15
C PRO A 364 -22.48 15.37 -1.79
N PHE A 365 -23.61 14.91 -2.32
CA PHE A 365 -24.94 15.43 -2.00
C PHE A 365 -25.34 15.19 -0.53
N ASN A 366 -24.91 14.09 0.07
CA ASN A 366 -25.23 13.72 1.44
C ASN A 366 -24.59 14.65 2.49
N ILE A 367 -23.54 15.39 2.09
CA ILE A 367 -22.88 16.39 2.95
C ILE A 367 -23.84 17.55 3.26
N GLN A 368 -24.69 17.93 2.32
CA GLN A 368 -25.69 19.00 2.52
C GLN A 368 -26.77 18.60 3.55
N LYS A 369 -27.23 17.35 3.50
CA LYS A 369 -28.26 16.84 4.41
C LYS A 369 -27.81 16.93 5.87
N GLN A 370 -26.52 16.74 6.15
CA GLN A 370 -25.97 16.78 7.49
C GLN A 370 -25.78 18.22 8.04
N ASN A 371 -25.55 19.20 7.17
CA ASN A 371 -25.41 20.62 7.58
C ASN A 371 -26.74 21.30 7.82
N ASN A 372 -27.86 20.69 7.43
CA ASN A 372 -29.23 21.22 7.58
C ASN A 372 -30.01 20.57 8.74
N LEU A 373 -29.38 19.62 9.47
CA LEU A 373 -29.85 19.02 10.72
C LEU A 373 -29.09 19.61 11.93
#